data_32a4d9500cbecf45c5581f30642943f5
#
_entry.id   32a4d9500cbecf45c5581f30642943f5
#
_cell.length_a   1.000
_cell.length_b   1.000
_cell.length_c   1.000
_cell.angle_alpha   90.00
_cell.angle_beta   90.00
_cell.angle_gamma   90.00
#
_symmetry.space_group_name_H-M   'P 1'
#
loop_
_entity.id
_entity.type
_entity.pdbx_description
1 polymer ?
#
loop_
_entity_poly.entity_id
_entity_poly.type
_entity_poly.pdbx_seq_one_letter_code
_entity_poly.pdbx_strand_id
1 'polypeptide(L)'
;MTTKKLKRITIILTILLVAITFLIVYKHYQRYNQEYNDTKTYEDASKGHKKTGKLNTVVDENNPDIVEVNRYLEQINFNGTAAVFENGQLKLNKGYGMKNFKEDEKNKADTLYLIGSSQKFTTGLMLKQLVNEKKINMNDPVTKYVPWFKTAQPITLNQLMQHKSGLYKYKASPQYKNLDEAVHAIQEKGIEAKYYNKNRYNDANYLVLSRVIEEVTSKSYVKNFEDRLANPYNLNFTAFFNDLDYQKNMAIGYKKDKTSSNPVKQTPNILDQYYGAGNLFMAPYDMGQLILSLQKNKIFDSKITQPLLHESLTSQYPEPYRYGFYSLPDKNRINGGFFGQVFTAYFNDKYIVVLGTNYENSKTNNEQKIKHIYYDILKQDGPYNIVDQKY
;
A
#
# COMPACT_ATOMS: atom_id res chain seq x y z
N MET A 1 -31.62 46.04 36.79
CA MET A 1 -31.91 45.50 35.44
C MET A 1 -33.40 45.16 35.44
N THR A 2 -34.22 45.72 34.51
CA THR A 2 -35.67 45.51 34.55
C THR A 2 -36.05 44.07 34.19
N THR A 3 -37.05 43.47 34.85
CA THR A 3 -37.54 42.09 34.61
C THR A 3 -37.81 41.76 33.16
N LYS A 4 -38.13 42.76 32.35
CA LYS A 4 -38.35 42.67 30.88
C LYS A 4 -37.03 42.40 30.12
N LYS A 5 -35.91 42.97 30.57
CA LYS A 5 -34.57 42.79 29.99
C LYS A 5 -34.02 41.40 30.31
N LEU A 6 -34.27 40.89 31.53
CA LEU A 6 -33.87 39.57 31.96
C LEU A 6 -34.61 38.48 31.16
N LYS A 7 -35.94 38.59 30.97
CA LYS A 7 -36.72 37.66 30.12
C LYS A 7 -36.24 37.59 28.67
N ARG A 8 -35.83 38.73 28.06
CA ARG A 8 -35.30 38.74 26.71
C ARG A 8 -33.93 38.00 26.62
N ILE A 9 -33.06 38.22 27.61
CA ILE A 9 -31.75 37.54 27.67
C ILE A 9 -31.96 36.02 27.82
N THR A 10 -32.87 35.58 28.68
CA THR A 10 -33.18 34.16 28.87
C THR A 10 -33.67 33.51 27.56
N ILE A 11 -34.59 34.18 26.85
CA ILE A 11 -35.11 33.69 25.56
C ILE A 11 -33.98 33.57 24.53
N ILE A 12 -33.06 34.55 24.42
CA ILE A 12 -31.91 34.51 23.49
C ILE A 12 -30.98 33.36 23.85
N LEU A 13 -30.66 33.16 25.13
CA LEU A 13 -29.82 32.07 25.59
C LEU A 13 -30.43 30.70 25.32
N THR A 14 -31.76 30.55 25.51
CA THR A 14 -32.49 29.31 25.20
C THR A 14 -32.43 29.01 23.68
N ILE A 15 -32.63 30.03 22.82
CA ILE A 15 -32.58 29.86 21.37
C ILE A 15 -31.15 29.48 20.95
N LEU A 16 -30.10 30.09 21.51
CA LEU A 16 -28.71 29.74 21.27
C LEU A 16 -28.39 28.30 21.71
N LEU A 17 -28.87 27.89 22.87
CA LEU A 17 -28.68 26.52 23.37
C LEU A 17 -29.37 25.50 22.46
N VAL A 18 -30.58 25.76 22.00
CA VAL A 18 -31.29 24.90 21.04
C VAL A 18 -30.56 24.84 19.69
N ALA A 19 -30.03 25.97 19.19
CA ALA A 19 -29.26 26.00 17.97
C ALA A 19 -27.94 25.19 18.08
N ILE A 20 -27.26 25.29 19.21
CA ILE A 20 -26.02 24.52 19.49
C ILE A 20 -26.33 23.02 19.57
N THR A 21 -27.39 22.63 20.31
CA THR A 21 -27.81 21.22 20.37
C THR A 21 -28.18 20.68 18.99
N PHE A 22 -28.90 21.47 18.18
CA PHE A 22 -29.24 21.07 16.82
C PHE A 22 -28.00 20.88 15.95
N LEU A 23 -26.99 21.77 16.04
CA LEU A 23 -25.73 21.63 15.33
C LEU A 23 -24.92 20.39 15.78
N ILE A 24 -24.94 20.07 17.07
CA ILE A 24 -24.29 18.87 17.60
C ILE A 24 -24.98 17.61 17.08
N VAL A 25 -26.32 17.57 17.17
CA VAL A 25 -27.13 16.44 16.66
C VAL A 25 -26.95 16.28 15.14
N TYR A 26 -26.97 17.40 14.40
CA TYR A 26 -26.75 17.40 12.95
C TYR A 26 -25.36 16.87 12.58
N LYS A 27 -24.31 17.31 13.28
CA LYS A 27 -22.96 16.77 13.10
C LYS A 27 -22.86 15.27 13.43
N HIS A 28 -23.54 14.84 14.51
CA HIS A 28 -23.60 13.42 14.87
C HIS A 28 -24.36 12.59 13.84
N TYR A 29 -25.47 13.10 13.31
CA TYR A 29 -26.24 12.47 12.24
C TYR A 29 -25.45 12.40 10.92
N GLN A 30 -24.73 13.45 10.54
CA GLN A 30 -23.83 13.44 9.37
C GLN A 30 -22.71 12.42 9.54
N ARG A 31 -22.10 12.34 10.74
CA ARG A 31 -21.06 11.37 11.06
C ARG A 31 -21.60 9.94 11.03
N TYR A 32 -22.76 9.68 11.60
CA TYR A 32 -23.44 8.39 11.56
C TYR A 32 -23.79 7.95 10.13
N ASN A 33 -24.31 8.86 9.30
CA ASN A 33 -24.59 8.56 7.90
C ASN A 33 -23.31 8.34 7.08
N GLN A 34 -22.22 9.03 7.40
CA GLN A 34 -20.93 8.82 6.77
C GLN A 34 -20.36 7.46 7.17
N GLU A 35 -20.36 7.09 8.45
CA GLU A 35 -19.96 5.77 8.93
C GLU A 35 -20.83 4.64 8.33
N TYR A 36 -22.14 4.83 8.23
CA TYR A 36 -23.05 3.88 7.61
C TYR A 36 -22.81 3.73 6.12
N ASN A 37 -22.58 4.83 5.40
CA ASN A 37 -22.26 4.80 3.97
C ASN A 37 -20.87 4.24 3.73
N ASP A 38 -19.89 4.54 4.58
CA ASP A 38 -18.52 3.98 4.49
C ASP A 38 -18.55 2.46 4.72
N THR A 39 -19.25 1.98 5.75
CA THR A 39 -19.41 0.53 6.01
C THR A 39 -20.13 -0.15 4.84
N LYS A 40 -21.20 0.42 4.33
CA LYS A 40 -21.93 -0.09 3.17
C LYS A 40 -21.08 -0.02 1.88
N THR A 41 -20.25 1.00 1.73
CA THR A 41 -19.34 1.14 0.58
C THR A 41 -18.21 0.12 0.65
N TYR A 42 -17.71 -0.21 1.85
CA TYR A 42 -16.74 -1.30 2.03
C TYR A 42 -17.37 -2.68 1.75
N GLU A 43 -18.63 -2.91 2.12
CA GLU A 43 -19.36 -4.13 1.80
C GLU A 43 -19.74 -4.23 0.30
N ASP A 44 -20.13 -3.13 -0.34
CA ASP A 44 -20.49 -3.09 -1.75
C ASP A 44 -19.24 -3.11 -2.66
N ALA A 45 -18.12 -2.52 -2.24
CA ALA A 45 -16.86 -2.61 -2.95
C ALA A 45 -16.33 -4.07 -2.99
N SER A 46 -16.56 -4.84 -1.93
CA SER A 46 -16.24 -6.28 -1.93
C SER A 46 -17.02 -7.10 -2.97
N LYS A 47 -18.14 -6.58 -3.48
CA LYS A 47 -18.99 -7.22 -4.51
C LYS A 47 -18.69 -6.76 -5.95
N GLY A 48 -17.85 -5.75 -6.14
CA GLY A 48 -17.68 -5.07 -7.44
C GLY A 48 -16.69 -5.72 -8.41
N HIS A 49 -15.72 -6.48 -7.91
CA HIS A 49 -14.67 -7.07 -8.73
C HIS A 49 -15.00 -8.51 -9.09
N LYS A 50 -15.69 -8.72 -10.24
CA LYS A 50 -15.83 -10.08 -10.77
C LYS A 50 -14.48 -10.55 -11.30
N LYS A 51 -13.89 -11.53 -10.65
CA LYS A 51 -12.72 -12.29 -11.13
C LYS A 51 -13.03 -12.86 -12.51
N THR A 52 -12.46 -12.29 -13.56
CA THR A 52 -12.56 -12.81 -14.92
C THR A 52 -11.24 -13.46 -15.30
N GLY A 53 -11.22 -14.78 -15.29
CA GLY A 53 -10.10 -15.55 -15.82
C GLY A 53 -9.32 -16.34 -14.78
N LYS A 54 -8.43 -17.17 -15.27
CA LYS A 54 -7.45 -17.96 -14.52
C LYS A 54 -6.05 -17.56 -15.00
N LEU A 55 -5.14 -17.25 -14.10
CA LEU A 55 -3.75 -17.10 -14.47
C LEU A 55 -3.14 -18.48 -14.69
N ASN A 56 -2.57 -18.67 -15.88
CA ASN A 56 -1.85 -19.89 -16.19
C ASN A 56 -0.42 -19.81 -15.66
N THR A 57 0.14 -20.97 -15.34
CA THR A 57 1.58 -21.11 -15.15
C THR A 57 2.27 -20.80 -16.49
N VAL A 58 3.27 -19.95 -16.44
CA VAL A 58 4.13 -19.57 -17.58
C VAL A 58 5.58 -19.82 -17.19
N VAL A 59 6.31 -20.52 -18.04
CA VAL A 59 7.78 -20.63 -17.99
C VAL A 59 8.25 -20.58 -19.44
N ASP A 60 9.02 -19.57 -19.82
CA ASP A 60 9.60 -19.48 -21.16
C ASP A 60 10.81 -20.38 -21.26
N GLU A 61 10.57 -21.64 -21.67
CA GLU A 61 11.60 -22.66 -21.80
C GLU A 61 12.65 -22.35 -22.90
N ASN A 62 12.40 -21.41 -23.78
CA ASN A 62 13.34 -20.96 -24.79
C ASN A 62 14.28 -19.85 -24.30
N ASN A 63 14.06 -19.33 -23.10
CA ASN A 63 14.89 -18.31 -22.49
C ASN A 63 15.76 -18.94 -21.38
N PRO A 64 17.09 -19.11 -21.60
CA PRO A 64 17.98 -19.76 -20.64
C PRO A 64 18.00 -19.09 -19.26
N ASP A 65 17.90 -17.76 -19.20
CA ASP A 65 17.90 -17.03 -17.94
C ASP A 65 16.60 -17.33 -17.14
N ILE A 66 15.46 -17.43 -17.82
CA ILE A 66 14.18 -17.78 -17.18
C ILE A 66 14.18 -19.24 -16.71
N VAL A 67 14.74 -20.16 -17.49
CA VAL A 67 14.92 -21.55 -17.08
C VAL A 67 15.80 -21.62 -15.83
N GLU A 68 16.88 -20.80 -15.76
CA GLU A 68 17.74 -20.73 -14.59
C GLU A 68 17.02 -20.14 -13.37
N VAL A 69 16.23 -19.07 -13.53
CA VAL A 69 15.39 -18.51 -12.45
C VAL A 69 14.43 -19.58 -11.90
N ASN A 70 13.76 -20.31 -12.79
CA ASN A 70 12.84 -21.38 -12.38
C ASN A 70 13.57 -22.47 -11.60
N ARG A 71 14.72 -22.96 -12.11
CA ARG A 71 15.56 -23.99 -11.48
C ARG A 71 16.06 -23.53 -10.11
N TYR A 72 16.55 -22.29 -10.01
CA TYR A 72 17.00 -21.71 -8.74
C TYR A 72 15.89 -21.73 -7.69
N LEU A 73 14.68 -21.26 -8.03
CA LEU A 73 13.54 -21.22 -7.09
C LEU A 73 13.10 -22.63 -6.64
N GLU A 74 13.19 -23.64 -7.51
CA GLU A 74 12.95 -25.05 -7.17
C GLU A 74 14.03 -25.59 -6.22
N GLN A 75 15.30 -25.38 -6.53
CA GLN A 75 16.43 -25.88 -5.74
C GLN A 75 16.47 -25.32 -4.31
N ILE A 76 16.09 -24.06 -4.12
CA ILE A 76 16.04 -23.46 -2.78
C ILE A 76 14.75 -23.78 -2.02
N ASN A 77 13.86 -24.60 -2.58
CA ASN A 77 12.53 -24.87 -2.04
C ASN A 77 11.77 -23.58 -1.73
N PHE A 78 11.71 -22.67 -2.71
CA PHE A 78 10.95 -21.42 -2.58
C PHE A 78 9.49 -21.73 -2.26
N ASN A 79 8.90 -21.03 -1.29
CA ASN A 79 7.49 -21.19 -0.93
C ASN A 79 6.72 -19.91 -1.21
N GLY A 80 6.17 -19.77 -2.41
CA GLY A 80 5.54 -18.56 -2.88
C GLY A 80 5.20 -18.59 -4.37
N THR A 81 5.00 -17.44 -4.97
CA THR A 81 4.80 -17.26 -6.41
C THR A 81 5.80 -16.22 -6.94
N ALA A 82 6.37 -16.50 -8.11
CA ALA A 82 7.26 -15.61 -8.81
C ALA A 82 6.62 -15.16 -10.14
N ALA A 83 6.75 -13.87 -10.48
CA ALA A 83 6.46 -13.33 -11.79
C ALA A 83 7.68 -12.56 -12.33
N VAL A 84 8.06 -12.84 -13.58
CA VAL A 84 9.15 -12.15 -14.28
C VAL A 84 8.65 -11.67 -15.62
N PHE A 85 8.80 -10.38 -15.87
CA PHE A 85 8.56 -9.77 -17.18
C PHE A 85 9.91 -9.34 -17.75
N GLU A 86 10.11 -9.58 -19.04
CA GLU A 86 11.24 -9.09 -19.82
C GLU A 86 10.74 -8.30 -21.02
N ASN A 87 11.21 -7.07 -21.19
CA ASN A 87 10.81 -6.16 -22.28
C ASN A 87 9.27 -6.04 -22.38
N GLY A 88 8.59 -6.05 -21.22
CA GLY A 88 7.12 -5.95 -21.11
C GLY A 88 6.35 -7.23 -21.45
N GLN A 89 7.02 -8.37 -21.66
CA GLN A 89 6.41 -9.67 -21.86
C GLN A 89 6.56 -10.56 -20.62
N LEU A 90 5.49 -11.23 -20.23
CA LEU A 90 5.52 -12.21 -19.14
C LEU A 90 6.33 -13.43 -19.57
N LYS A 91 7.41 -13.74 -18.83
CA LYS A 91 8.33 -14.85 -19.10
C LYS A 91 8.24 -15.96 -18.04
N LEU A 92 7.95 -15.58 -16.79
CA LEU A 92 7.71 -16.52 -15.70
C LEU A 92 6.47 -16.07 -14.91
N ASN A 93 5.56 -17.00 -14.62
CA ASN A 93 4.49 -16.84 -13.62
C ASN A 93 4.16 -18.20 -13.03
N LYS A 94 4.73 -18.54 -11.86
CA LYS A 94 4.65 -19.87 -11.31
C LYS A 94 4.60 -19.86 -9.78
N GLY A 95 3.73 -20.71 -9.23
CA GLY A 95 3.67 -20.99 -7.80
C GLY A 95 4.57 -22.17 -7.40
N TYR A 96 5.15 -22.09 -6.21
CA TYR A 96 6.06 -23.06 -5.60
C TYR A 96 5.63 -23.32 -4.15
N GLY A 97 5.75 -24.56 -3.69
CA GLY A 97 5.41 -24.92 -2.32
C GLY A 97 3.94 -24.76 -1.96
N MET A 98 3.65 -24.55 -0.69
CA MET A 98 2.31 -24.59 -0.12
C MET A 98 1.72 -23.21 0.15
N LYS A 99 0.50 -22.95 -0.34
CA LYS A 99 -0.36 -21.82 0.01
C LYS A 99 -0.94 -21.99 1.41
N ASN A 100 -1.35 -23.22 1.71
CA ASN A 100 -1.93 -23.62 2.98
C ASN A 100 -1.39 -25.01 3.38
N PHE A 101 -0.53 -25.05 4.40
CA PHE A 101 0.07 -26.30 4.87
C PHE A 101 -0.93 -27.25 5.54
N LYS A 102 -1.96 -26.72 6.17
CA LYS A 102 -2.96 -27.53 6.87
C LYS A 102 -3.84 -28.32 5.90
N GLU A 103 -4.22 -27.68 4.79
CA GLU A 103 -5.15 -28.26 3.81
C GLU A 103 -4.41 -28.84 2.58
N ASP A 104 -3.08 -28.95 2.63
CA ASP A 104 -2.21 -29.43 1.54
C ASP A 104 -2.44 -28.69 0.20
N GLU A 105 -2.76 -27.39 0.28
CA GLU A 105 -3.01 -26.57 -0.91
C GLU A 105 -1.72 -25.93 -1.41
N LYS A 106 -1.42 -26.13 -2.70
CA LYS A 106 -0.22 -25.58 -3.37
C LYS A 106 -0.40 -24.10 -3.77
N ASN A 107 0.69 -23.35 -3.75
CA ASN A 107 0.77 -22.06 -4.42
C ASN A 107 0.58 -22.23 -5.92
N LYS A 108 -0.10 -21.28 -6.55
CA LYS A 108 -0.38 -21.22 -7.98
C LYS A 108 -0.01 -19.86 -8.54
N ALA A 109 -0.05 -19.71 -9.86
CA ALA A 109 0.18 -18.46 -10.56
C ALA A 109 -0.77 -17.33 -10.09
N ASP A 110 -1.99 -17.67 -9.67
CA ASP A 110 -3.04 -16.76 -9.22
C ASP A 110 -3.18 -16.68 -7.68
N THR A 111 -2.20 -17.18 -6.93
CA THR A 111 -2.18 -17.04 -5.47
C THR A 111 -1.95 -15.58 -5.08
N LEU A 112 -2.77 -15.08 -4.15
CA LEU A 112 -2.71 -13.73 -3.62
C LEU A 112 -1.95 -13.73 -2.29
N TYR A 113 -1.02 -12.81 -2.15
CA TYR A 113 -0.22 -12.62 -0.93
C TYR A 113 -0.59 -11.31 -0.26
N LEU A 114 -0.62 -11.28 1.09
CA LEU A 114 -0.71 -10.04 1.85
C LEU A 114 0.58 -9.24 1.60
N ILE A 115 0.47 -8.17 0.79
CA ILE A 115 1.65 -7.46 0.29
C ILE A 115 2.28 -6.51 1.31
N GLY A 116 1.62 -6.31 2.47
CA GLY A 116 2.12 -5.44 3.52
C GLY A 116 2.48 -4.06 2.99
N SER A 117 3.62 -3.54 3.40
CA SER A 117 4.08 -2.19 3.00
C SER A 117 4.26 -1.97 1.50
N SER A 118 4.26 -3.02 0.66
CA SER A 118 4.25 -2.86 -0.79
C SER A 118 2.98 -2.16 -1.29
N GLN A 119 1.89 -2.18 -0.50
CA GLN A 119 0.68 -1.40 -0.78
C GLN A 119 0.92 0.11 -0.80
N LYS A 120 1.94 0.61 -0.09
CA LYS A 120 2.29 2.04 -0.12
C LYS A 120 2.59 2.55 -1.52
N PHE A 121 3.06 1.68 -2.42
CA PHE A 121 3.25 2.00 -3.83
C PHE A 121 1.92 2.34 -4.52
N THR A 122 0.87 1.56 -4.30
CA THR A 122 -0.46 1.85 -4.86
C THR A 122 -1.04 3.15 -4.30
N THR A 123 -0.87 3.39 -2.99
CA THR A 123 -1.24 4.66 -2.35
C THR A 123 -0.47 5.84 -2.96
N GLY A 124 0.83 5.65 -3.18
CA GLY A 124 1.69 6.65 -3.81
C GLY A 124 1.24 7.00 -5.24
N LEU A 125 0.86 6.01 -6.05
CA LEU A 125 0.33 6.25 -7.39
C LEU A 125 -0.97 7.05 -7.35
N MET A 126 -1.90 6.71 -6.46
CA MET A 126 -3.15 7.47 -6.30
C MET A 126 -2.90 8.91 -5.84
N LEU A 127 -1.97 9.12 -4.90
CA LEU A 127 -1.56 10.48 -4.50
C LEU A 127 -0.97 11.25 -5.69
N LYS A 128 -0.10 10.63 -6.48
CA LYS A 128 0.50 11.27 -7.66
C LYS A 128 -0.55 11.61 -8.72
N GLN A 129 -1.60 10.77 -8.89
CA GLN A 129 -2.75 11.10 -9.73
C GLN A 129 -3.49 12.35 -9.22
N LEU A 130 -3.76 12.42 -7.91
CA LEU A 130 -4.42 13.59 -7.31
C LEU A 130 -3.58 14.88 -7.43
N VAL A 131 -2.26 14.77 -7.35
CA VAL A 131 -1.34 15.90 -7.66
C VAL A 131 -1.47 16.32 -9.12
N ASN A 132 -1.47 15.37 -10.06
CA ASN A 132 -1.60 15.63 -11.48
C ASN A 132 -2.97 16.26 -11.83
N GLU A 133 -4.01 15.84 -11.13
CA GLU A 133 -5.37 16.42 -11.21
C GLU A 133 -5.48 17.78 -10.50
N LYS A 134 -4.41 18.31 -9.91
CA LYS A 134 -4.37 19.56 -9.13
C LYS A 134 -5.34 19.57 -7.93
N LYS A 135 -5.75 18.40 -7.43
CA LYS A 135 -6.62 18.26 -6.26
C LYS A 135 -5.86 18.40 -4.96
N ILE A 136 -4.59 18.01 -4.95
CA ILE A 136 -3.69 18.17 -3.80
C ILE A 136 -2.35 18.76 -4.24
N ASN A 137 -1.67 19.42 -3.28
CA ASN A 137 -0.27 19.81 -3.43
C ASN A 137 0.53 19.16 -2.29
N MET A 138 1.63 18.50 -2.63
CA MET A 138 2.46 17.78 -1.64
C MET A 138 3.10 18.69 -0.59
N ASN A 139 3.21 19.98 -0.85
CA ASN A 139 3.73 20.98 0.09
C ASN A 139 2.65 21.55 1.02
N ASP A 140 1.38 21.25 0.78
CA ASP A 140 0.30 21.67 1.66
C ASP A 140 0.32 20.91 3.00
N PRO A 141 -0.09 21.57 4.09
CA PRO A 141 -0.28 20.89 5.38
C PRO A 141 -1.48 19.95 5.32
N VAL A 142 -1.39 18.83 6.05
CA VAL A 142 -2.48 17.84 6.18
C VAL A 142 -3.80 18.50 6.57
N THR A 143 -3.76 19.51 7.46
CA THR A 143 -4.94 20.23 7.95
C THR A 143 -5.73 20.94 6.87
N LYS A 144 -5.17 21.17 5.69
CA LYS A 144 -5.89 21.70 4.53
C LYS A 144 -6.94 20.71 4.00
N TYR A 145 -6.65 19.41 4.08
CA TYR A 145 -7.48 18.33 3.55
C TYR A 145 -8.22 17.58 4.64
N VAL A 146 -7.60 17.45 5.83
CA VAL A 146 -8.14 16.81 7.03
C VAL A 146 -8.09 17.83 8.17
N PRO A 147 -9.05 18.80 8.26
CA PRO A 147 -8.95 19.96 9.15
C PRO A 147 -8.84 19.64 10.64
N TRP A 148 -9.34 18.49 11.06
CA TRP A 148 -9.28 18.02 12.44
C TRP A 148 -7.92 17.39 12.80
N PHE A 149 -7.10 16.97 11.83
CA PHE A 149 -5.78 16.36 12.07
C PHE A 149 -4.75 17.41 12.48
N LYS A 150 -4.89 17.91 13.70
CA LYS A 150 -4.00 18.94 14.25
C LYS A 150 -2.91 18.31 15.11
N THR A 151 -1.68 18.72 14.89
CA THR A 151 -0.48 18.31 15.63
C THR A 151 0.29 19.52 16.14
N ALA A 152 1.23 19.33 17.08
CA ALA A 152 2.03 20.41 17.66
C ALA A 152 2.83 21.24 16.63
N GLN A 153 3.15 20.64 15.50
CA GLN A 153 3.76 21.30 14.34
C GLN A 153 3.02 20.90 13.08
N PRO A 154 2.89 21.78 12.06
CA PRO A 154 2.25 21.42 10.80
C PRO A 154 3.02 20.33 10.07
N ILE A 155 2.31 19.36 9.54
CA ILE A 155 2.88 18.28 8.74
C ILE A 155 2.41 18.44 7.31
N THR A 156 3.32 18.46 6.34
CA THR A 156 2.98 18.48 4.91
C THR A 156 2.74 17.06 4.38
N LEU A 157 2.01 16.94 3.26
CA LEU A 157 1.84 15.65 2.58
C LEU A 157 3.18 15.06 2.14
N ASN A 158 4.13 15.92 1.75
CA ASN A 158 5.48 15.49 1.37
C ASN A 158 6.25 14.87 2.55
N GLN A 159 6.17 15.48 3.75
CA GLN A 159 6.76 14.92 4.96
C GLN A 159 6.17 13.55 5.32
N LEU A 160 4.87 13.36 5.15
CA LEU A 160 4.22 12.05 5.31
C LEU A 160 4.75 11.06 4.28
N MET A 161 4.72 11.41 3.01
CA MET A 161 5.14 10.56 1.88
C MET A 161 6.58 10.08 2.05
N GLN A 162 7.48 10.95 2.55
CA GLN A 162 8.90 10.65 2.77
C GLN A 162 9.24 10.10 4.17
N HIS A 163 8.24 9.81 5.02
CA HIS A 163 8.45 9.38 6.40
C HIS A 163 9.25 10.38 7.27
N LYS A 164 9.01 11.68 7.08
CA LYS A 164 9.66 12.80 7.80
C LYS A 164 8.72 13.59 8.71
N SER A 165 7.49 13.12 8.93
CA SER A 165 6.46 13.80 9.71
C SER A 165 6.79 13.95 11.20
N GLY A 166 7.62 13.08 11.74
CA GLY A 166 7.87 13.01 13.19
C GLY A 166 6.73 12.34 13.98
N LEU A 167 5.66 11.86 13.35
CA LEU A 167 4.58 11.16 14.05
C LEU A 167 5.11 10.01 14.89
N TYR A 168 4.52 9.80 16.08
CA TYR A 168 4.80 8.63 16.88
C TYR A 168 4.59 7.36 16.07
N LYS A 169 5.46 6.35 16.29
CA LYS A 169 5.37 5.08 15.58
C LYS A 169 4.01 4.44 15.83
N TYR A 170 3.30 4.13 14.74
CA TYR A 170 1.97 3.53 14.82
C TYR A 170 2.04 2.17 15.52
N LYS A 171 1.14 1.98 16.48
CA LYS A 171 0.90 0.71 17.15
C LYS A 171 -0.54 0.33 16.91
N ALA A 172 -0.75 -0.66 16.06
CA ALA A 172 -2.06 -1.21 15.81
C ALA A 172 -2.67 -1.80 17.08
N SER A 173 -3.98 -1.68 17.22
CA SER A 173 -4.75 -2.29 18.30
C SER A 173 -5.97 -2.99 17.73
N PRO A 174 -6.33 -4.20 18.19
CA PRO A 174 -7.58 -4.86 17.80
C PRO A 174 -8.85 -4.05 18.17
N GLN A 175 -8.70 -3.00 18.97
CA GLN A 175 -9.77 -2.08 19.31
C GLN A 175 -10.12 -1.12 18.16
N TYR A 176 -9.16 -0.78 17.29
CA TYR A 176 -9.41 0.07 16.13
C TYR A 176 -10.03 -0.76 15.01
N LYS A 177 -11.25 -0.42 14.58
CA LYS A 177 -12.05 -1.20 13.62
C LYS A 177 -12.00 -0.71 12.18
N ASN A 178 -11.38 0.45 11.95
CA ASN A 178 -11.29 1.07 10.64
C ASN A 178 -10.11 2.05 10.54
N LEU A 179 -9.92 2.60 9.36
CA LEU A 179 -8.87 3.59 9.10
C LEU A 179 -9.08 4.88 9.90
N ASP A 180 -10.32 5.33 10.05
CA ASP A 180 -10.64 6.59 10.73
C ASP A 180 -10.21 6.54 12.21
N GLU A 181 -10.59 5.48 12.93
CA GLU A 181 -10.16 5.26 14.33
C GLU A 181 -8.64 5.20 14.46
N ALA A 182 -7.97 4.54 13.52
CA ALA A 182 -6.51 4.48 13.49
C ALA A 182 -5.88 5.88 13.31
N VAL A 183 -6.43 6.70 12.41
CA VAL A 183 -5.91 8.05 12.13
C VAL A 183 -6.20 9.00 13.30
N HIS A 184 -7.34 8.89 13.96
CA HIS A 184 -7.62 9.62 15.21
C HIS A 184 -6.62 9.26 16.31
N ALA A 185 -6.34 7.98 16.52
CA ALA A 185 -5.34 7.53 17.49
C ALA A 185 -3.91 8.01 17.15
N ILE A 186 -3.58 8.12 15.86
CA ILE A 186 -2.30 8.71 15.40
C ILE A 186 -2.27 10.21 15.74
N GLN A 187 -3.35 10.93 15.49
CA GLN A 187 -3.45 12.37 15.78
C GLN A 187 -3.33 12.65 17.28
N GLU A 188 -4.02 11.88 18.11
CA GLU A 188 -3.97 12.01 19.58
C GLU A 188 -2.56 11.82 20.14
N LYS A 189 -1.78 10.86 19.60
CA LYS A 189 -0.38 10.67 19.98
C LYS A 189 0.52 11.80 19.52
N GLY A 190 0.24 12.41 18.39
CA GLY A 190 0.97 13.55 17.86
C GLY A 190 2.38 13.24 17.36
N ILE A 191 3.31 14.15 17.60
CA ILE A 191 4.68 14.18 17.07
C ILE A 191 5.72 13.95 18.18
N GLU A 192 6.72 13.12 17.88
CA GLU A 192 8.00 13.10 18.58
C GLU A 192 8.93 14.17 17.96
N ALA A 193 9.11 15.31 18.62
CA ALA A 193 9.84 16.47 18.09
C ALA A 193 11.25 16.13 17.54
N LYS A 194 11.95 15.17 18.18
CA LYS A 194 13.30 14.73 17.75
C LYS A 194 13.34 14.09 16.36
N TYR A 195 12.20 13.61 15.84
CA TYR A 195 12.08 12.98 14.52
C TYR A 195 11.37 13.86 13.48
N TYR A 196 10.91 15.04 13.85
CA TYR A 196 10.34 15.98 12.91
C TYR A 196 11.39 16.41 11.86
N ASN A 197 11.04 16.33 10.57
CA ASN A 197 11.93 16.50 9.42
C ASN A 197 13.08 15.49 9.31
N LYS A 198 13.06 14.40 10.09
CA LYS A 198 14.03 13.31 9.97
C LYS A 198 13.38 12.06 9.45
N ASN A 199 14.07 11.36 8.56
CA ASN A 199 13.58 10.09 8.03
C ASN A 199 13.42 9.05 9.14
N ARG A 200 12.19 8.57 9.33
CA ARG A 200 11.85 7.48 10.24
C ARG A 200 10.65 6.73 9.67
N TYR A 201 10.91 5.59 9.04
CA TYR A 201 9.86 4.76 8.47
C TYR A 201 8.75 4.46 9.49
N ASN A 202 7.49 4.74 9.11
CA ASN A 202 6.34 4.67 10.02
C ASN A 202 5.03 4.53 9.23
N ASP A 203 4.25 3.49 9.53
CA ASP A 203 2.96 3.24 8.86
C ASP A 203 1.94 4.37 9.09
N ALA A 204 2.01 5.07 10.23
CA ALA A 204 1.19 6.25 10.52
C ALA A 204 1.12 7.22 9.34
N ASN A 205 2.25 7.43 8.65
CA ASN A 205 2.32 8.37 7.53
C ASN A 205 1.37 8.00 6.39
N TYR A 206 1.35 6.73 6.01
CA TYR A 206 0.52 6.26 4.89
C TYR A 206 -0.93 6.05 5.28
N LEU A 207 -1.23 5.75 6.55
CA LEU A 207 -2.59 5.75 7.08
C LEU A 207 -3.21 7.17 7.00
N VAL A 208 -2.46 8.21 7.41
CA VAL A 208 -2.90 9.61 7.27
C VAL A 208 -3.05 10.00 5.78
N LEU A 209 -2.12 9.62 4.91
CA LEU A 209 -2.23 9.87 3.47
C LEU A 209 -3.46 9.17 2.85
N SER A 210 -3.80 7.97 3.31
CA SER A 210 -4.99 7.27 2.87
C SER A 210 -6.26 8.02 3.27
N ARG A 211 -6.31 8.57 4.49
CA ARG A 211 -7.41 9.45 4.91
C ARG A 211 -7.49 10.73 4.06
N VAL A 212 -6.36 11.33 3.71
CA VAL A 212 -6.34 12.47 2.79
C VAL A 212 -6.95 12.12 1.43
N ILE A 213 -6.65 10.93 0.88
CA ILE A 213 -7.26 10.46 -0.38
C ILE A 213 -8.78 10.38 -0.25
N GLU A 214 -9.29 9.80 0.85
CA GLU A 214 -10.74 9.70 1.10
C GLU A 214 -11.41 11.06 1.20
N GLU A 215 -10.85 11.98 1.97
CA GLU A 215 -11.39 13.34 2.14
C GLU A 215 -11.45 14.12 0.83
N VAL A 216 -10.36 14.09 0.06
CA VAL A 216 -10.24 14.84 -1.21
C VAL A 216 -11.18 14.30 -2.29
N THR A 217 -11.48 13.02 -2.26
CA THR A 217 -12.28 12.36 -3.29
C THR A 217 -13.72 12.10 -2.86
N SER A 218 -14.04 12.22 -1.56
CA SER A 218 -15.31 11.81 -0.96
C SER A 218 -15.69 10.35 -1.26
N LYS A 219 -14.67 9.49 -1.38
CA LYS A 219 -14.80 8.05 -1.64
C LYS A 219 -13.91 7.28 -0.68
N SER A 220 -14.32 6.06 -0.31
CA SER A 220 -13.48 5.18 0.51
C SER A 220 -12.15 4.87 -0.19
N TYR A 221 -11.14 4.47 0.60
CA TYR A 221 -9.85 4.04 0.06
C TYR A 221 -10.00 2.89 -0.94
N VAL A 222 -10.86 1.91 -0.64
CA VAL A 222 -11.17 0.78 -1.52
C VAL A 222 -11.70 1.29 -2.87
N LYS A 223 -12.70 2.18 -2.84
CA LYS A 223 -13.29 2.73 -4.06
C LYS A 223 -12.31 3.55 -4.89
N ASN A 224 -11.41 4.30 -4.22
CA ASN A 224 -10.32 4.99 -4.92
C ASN A 224 -9.36 4.00 -5.59
N PHE A 225 -8.98 2.93 -4.89
CA PHE A 225 -8.12 1.90 -5.46
C PHE A 225 -8.75 1.23 -6.69
N GLU A 226 -10.02 0.85 -6.61
CA GLU A 226 -10.78 0.27 -7.73
C GLU A 226 -10.85 1.19 -8.92
N ASP A 227 -11.32 2.43 -8.73
CA ASP A 227 -11.57 3.38 -9.81
C ASP A 227 -10.27 3.86 -10.47
N ARG A 228 -9.19 3.99 -9.69
CA ARG A 228 -7.94 4.61 -10.13
C ARG A 228 -6.87 3.62 -10.57
N LEU A 229 -6.89 2.40 -10.03
CA LEU A 229 -5.85 1.41 -10.30
C LEU A 229 -6.41 0.06 -10.75
N ALA A 230 -7.28 -0.58 -9.97
CA ALA A 230 -7.66 -1.96 -10.24
C ALA A 230 -8.41 -2.10 -11.58
N ASN A 231 -9.47 -1.33 -11.78
CA ASN A 231 -10.27 -1.39 -13.01
C ASN A 231 -9.51 -0.89 -14.26
N PRO A 232 -8.86 0.29 -14.24
CA PRO A 232 -8.18 0.80 -15.42
C PRO A 232 -7.01 -0.06 -15.89
N TYR A 233 -6.34 -0.77 -14.97
CA TYR A 233 -5.14 -1.59 -15.28
C TYR A 233 -5.37 -3.09 -15.15
N ASN A 234 -6.65 -3.54 -15.04
CA ASN A 234 -7.06 -4.94 -15.01
C ASN A 234 -6.34 -5.76 -13.93
N LEU A 235 -6.25 -5.23 -12.69
CA LEU A 235 -5.67 -5.93 -11.55
C LEU A 235 -6.66 -6.97 -11.00
N ASN A 236 -6.94 -8.01 -11.80
CA ASN A 236 -7.99 -9.00 -11.53
C ASN A 236 -7.62 -10.03 -10.45
N PHE A 237 -6.36 -10.05 -10.01
CA PHE A 237 -5.82 -10.93 -8.97
C PHE A 237 -5.32 -10.10 -7.80
N THR A 238 -6.14 -9.13 -7.40
CA THR A 238 -5.90 -8.21 -6.29
C THR A 238 -7.21 -8.01 -5.53
N ALA A 239 -7.16 -8.08 -4.21
CA ALA A 239 -8.33 -7.94 -3.35
C ALA A 239 -7.96 -7.43 -1.97
N PHE A 240 -8.89 -6.75 -1.29
CA PHE A 240 -8.70 -6.46 0.13
C PHE A 240 -8.93 -7.70 0.99
N PHE A 241 -8.37 -7.69 2.18
CA PHE A 241 -8.34 -8.82 3.12
C PHE A 241 -9.71 -9.43 3.46
N ASN A 242 -10.78 -8.66 3.33
CA ASN A 242 -12.16 -9.01 3.65
C ASN A 242 -13.02 -9.38 2.42
N ASP A 243 -12.40 -9.48 1.24
CA ASP A 243 -13.11 -9.89 0.01
C ASP A 243 -13.33 -11.42 -0.01
N LEU A 244 -14.57 -11.83 0.16
CA LEU A 244 -14.97 -13.23 0.27
C LEU A 244 -14.75 -14.02 -1.03
N ASP A 245 -14.88 -13.39 -2.19
CA ASP A 245 -14.73 -14.04 -3.50
C ASP A 245 -13.29 -14.48 -3.75
N TYR A 246 -12.33 -13.77 -3.15
CA TYR A 246 -10.90 -14.03 -3.30
C TYR A 246 -10.27 -14.85 -2.15
N GLN A 247 -10.98 -15.08 -1.05
CA GLN A 247 -10.42 -15.77 0.13
C GLN A 247 -9.75 -17.10 -0.21
N LYS A 248 -10.34 -17.90 -1.10
CA LYS A 248 -9.77 -19.17 -1.56
C LYS A 248 -8.43 -19.05 -2.29
N ASN A 249 -8.12 -17.87 -2.83
CA ASN A 249 -6.85 -17.59 -3.51
C ASN A 249 -5.81 -16.94 -2.59
N MET A 250 -6.22 -16.45 -1.42
CA MET A 250 -5.32 -15.80 -0.47
C MET A 250 -4.44 -16.83 0.22
N ALA A 251 -3.14 -16.58 0.22
CA ALA A 251 -2.17 -17.39 0.93
C ALA A 251 -2.29 -17.17 2.44
N ILE A 252 -2.09 -18.25 3.20
CA ILE A 252 -1.92 -18.16 4.64
C ILE A 252 -0.45 -17.89 4.95
N GLY A 253 -0.18 -16.87 5.75
CA GLY A 253 1.18 -16.54 6.17
C GLY A 253 1.66 -17.46 7.29
N TYR A 254 2.93 -17.84 7.24
CA TYR A 254 3.56 -18.68 8.24
C TYR A 254 4.90 -18.11 8.68
N LYS A 255 5.26 -18.39 9.93
CA LYS A 255 6.61 -18.19 10.46
C LYS A 255 7.20 -19.51 10.86
N LYS A 256 8.51 -19.63 10.76
CA LYS A 256 9.23 -20.79 11.26
C LYS A 256 9.10 -20.86 12.78
N ASP A 257 8.72 -22.01 13.31
CA ASP A 257 8.82 -22.29 14.74
C ASP A 257 10.28 -22.24 15.18
N LYS A 258 10.52 -21.70 16.37
CA LYS A 258 11.88 -21.55 16.89
C LYS A 258 12.52 -22.87 17.31
N THR A 259 11.70 -23.85 17.66
CA THR A 259 12.13 -25.13 18.24
C THR A 259 12.03 -26.30 17.27
N SER A 260 10.94 -26.37 16.52
CA SER A 260 10.63 -27.54 15.66
C SER A 260 10.84 -27.31 14.17
N SER A 261 11.14 -26.09 13.74
CA SER A 261 11.19 -25.70 12.32
C SER A 261 9.88 -25.86 11.54
N ASN A 262 8.78 -26.19 12.19
CA ASN A 262 7.46 -26.31 11.57
C ASN A 262 6.88 -24.94 11.20
N PRO A 263 6.04 -24.88 10.16
CA PRO A 263 5.34 -23.63 9.81
C PRO A 263 4.24 -23.32 10.85
N VAL A 264 4.36 -22.16 11.51
CA VAL A 264 3.36 -21.64 12.45
C VAL A 264 2.51 -20.60 11.76
N LYS A 265 1.21 -20.90 11.61
CA LYS A 265 0.23 -20.00 11.00
C LYS A 265 0.19 -18.65 11.71
N GLN A 266 0.18 -17.58 10.93
CA GLN A 266 -0.05 -16.22 11.38
C GLN A 266 -1.49 -15.81 11.07
N THR A 267 -2.20 -15.32 12.09
CA THR A 267 -3.60 -14.87 11.93
C THR A 267 -3.64 -13.36 12.13
N PRO A 268 -3.82 -12.57 11.07
CA PRO A 268 -3.97 -11.13 11.20
C PRO A 268 -5.30 -10.77 11.85
N ASN A 269 -5.28 -9.81 12.78
CA ASN A 269 -6.47 -9.32 13.50
C ASN A 269 -6.54 -7.80 13.57
N ILE A 270 -5.81 -7.10 12.69
CA ILE A 270 -5.67 -5.64 12.67
C ILE A 270 -5.73 -5.07 11.25
N LEU A 271 -6.11 -5.87 10.24
CA LEU A 271 -6.03 -5.44 8.84
C LEU A 271 -7.04 -4.34 8.48
N ASP A 272 -8.16 -4.26 9.18
CA ASP A 272 -9.20 -3.26 9.03
C ASP A 272 -8.74 -1.81 9.21
N GLN A 273 -7.63 -1.59 9.88
CA GLN A 273 -7.04 -0.27 10.08
C GLN A 273 -5.88 0.06 9.10
N TYR A 274 -5.42 -0.90 8.27
CA TYR A 274 -4.22 -0.76 7.42
C TYR A 274 -4.49 -0.40 5.96
N TYR A 275 -5.62 0.22 5.64
CA TYR A 275 -5.89 0.70 4.28
C TYR A 275 -4.81 1.67 3.81
N GLY A 276 -4.18 1.31 2.68
CA GLY A 276 -3.09 2.07 2.08
C GLY A 276 -1.69 1.80 2.65
N ALA A 277 -1.58 0.99 3.70
CA ALA A 277 -0.31 0.69 4.34
C ALA A 277 0.01 -0.80 4.46
N GLY A 278 -0.97 -1.72 4.26
CA GLY A 278 -0.63 -3.13 4.42
C GLY A 278 -1.74 -4.16 4.43
N ASN A 279 -2.97 -3.88 4.01
CA ASN A 279 -4.09 -4.83 4.06
C ASN A 279 -4.57 -5.36 2.69
N LEU A 280 -3.80 -5.09 1.63
CA LEU A 280 -4.10 -5.55 0.29
C LEU A 280 -3.45 -6.92 0.03
N PHE A 281 -4.18 -7.83 -0.58
CA PHE A 281 -3.70 -9.07 -1.14
C PHE A 281 -3.55 -8.95 -2.66
N MET A 282 -2.43 -9.41 -3.21
CA MET A 282 -2.12 -9.25 -4.63
C MET A 282 -1.27 -10.42 -5.13
N ALA A 283 -1.55 -10.88 -6.34
CA ALA A 283 -0.67 -11.81 -7.04
C ALA A 283 0.58 -11.07 -7.58
N PRO A 284 1.76 -11.71 -7.62
CA PRO A 284 2.95 -11.11 -8.23
C PRO A 284 2.75 -10.63 -9.67
N TYR A 285 1.92 -11.31 -10.44
CA TYR A 285 1.52 -10.91 -11.78
C TYR A 285 0.89 -9.50 -11.82
N ASP A 286 -0.08 -9.22 -10.95
CA ASP A 286 -0.78 -7.93 -10.94
C ASP A 286 0.15 -6.77 -10.55
N MET A 287 1.07 -6.98 -9.61
CA MET A 287 2.11 -5.98 -9.30
C MET A 287 2.99 -5.73 -10.53
N GLY A 288 3.40 -6.77 -11.24
CA GLY A 288 4.16 -6.64 -12.47
C GLY A 288 3.40 -5.87 -13.55
N GLN A 289 2.11 -6.15 -13.72
CA GLN A 289 1.23 -5.42 -14.66
C GLN A 289 1.05 -3.95 -14.30
N LEU A 290 0.93 -3.64 -13.01
CA LEU A 290 0.82 -2.26 -12.54
C LEU A 290 2.12 -1.49 -12.81
N ILE A 291 3.29 -2.08 -12.50
CA ILE A 291 4.61 -1.51 -12.81
C ILE A 291 4.76 -1.31 -14.31
N LEU A 292 4.42 -2.31 -15.11
CA LEU A 292 4.47 -2.24 -16.58
C LEU A 292 3.57 -1.13 -17.13
N SER A 293 2.36 -0.96 -16.56
CA SER A 293 1.44 0.11 -16.94
C SER A 293 2.02 1.49 -16.63
N LEU A 294 2.73 1.62 -15.52
CA LEU A 294 3.46 2.84 -15.17
C LEU A 294 4.59 3.10 -16.18
N GLN A 295 5.46 2.13 -16.43
CA GLN A 295 6.60 2.26 -17.37
C GLN A 295 6.15 2.58 -18.81
N LYS A 296 5.01 2.05 -19.23
CA LYS A 296 4.42 2.31 -20.55
C LYS A 296 3.61 3.60 -20.62
N ASN A 297 3.75 4.49 -19.65
CA ASN A 297 3.06 5.79 -19.60
C ASN A 297 1.52 5.70 -19.62
N LYS A 298 0.94 4.58 -19.19
CA LYS A 298 -0.51 4.41 -19.13
C LYS A 298 -1.15 5.07 -17.90
N ILE A 299 -0.38 5.23 -16.80
CA ILE A 299 -0.86 5.85 -15.55
C ILE A 299 -0.66 7.37 -15.58
N PHE A 300 0.49 7.81 -16.10
CA PHE A 300 0.85 9.20 -16.31
C PHE A 300 1.49 9.35 -17.69
N ASP A 301 1.56 10.57 -18.20
CA ASP A 301 2.37 10.86 -19.37
C ASP A 301 3.88 10.70 -19.09
N SER A 302 4.70 10.66 -20.15
CA SER A 302 6.15 10.45 -20.04
C SER A 302 6.86 11.54 -19.22
N LYS A 303 6.37 12.80 -19.27
CA LYS A 303 6.96 13.92 -18.51
C LYS A 303 6.86 13.71 -17.00
N ILE A 304 5.89 12.92 -16.54
CA ILE A 304 5.71 12.57 -15.14
C ILE A 304 6.39 11.23 -14.85
N THR A 305 6.19 10.22 -15.71
CA THR A 305 6.71 8.87 -15.49
C THR A 305 8.23 8.83 -15.48
N GLN A 306 8.89 9.51 -16.45
CA GLN A 306 10.33 9.44 -16.59
C GLN A 306 11.07 9.97 -15.35
N PRO A 307 10.85 11.21 -14.86
CA PRO A 307 11.52 11.65 -13.64
C PRO A 307 11.08 10.85 -12.41
N LEU A 308 9.82 10.40 -12.34
CA LEU A 308 9.35 9.59 -11.21
C LEU A 308 10.12 8.28 -11.06
N LEU A 309 10.45 7.60 -12.16
CA LEU A 309 11.12 6.31 -12.16
C LEU A 309 12.64 6.40 -12.23
N HIS A 310 13.19 7.42 -12.94
CA HIS A 310 14.60 7.43 -13.30
C HIS A 310 15.46 8.48 -12.60
N GLU A 311 14.85 9.48 -11.93
CA GLU A 311 15.63 10.47 -11.18
C GLU A 311 15.72 10.06 -9.71
N SER A 312 16.90 10.19 -9.13
CA SER A 312 17.14 9.99 -7.70
C SER A 312 18.18 10.97 -7.21
N LEU A 313 17.99 11.51 -6.01
CA LEU A 313 18.86 12.55 -5.43
C LEU A 313 19.01 13.79 -6.33
N THR A 314 17.95 14.15 -7.04
CA THR A 314 17.86 15.38 -7.85
C THR A 314 17.07 16.46 -7.09
N SER A 315 17.04 17.68 -7.63
CA SER A 315 16.22 18.76 -7.04
C SER A 315 14.72 18.42 -6.99
N GLN A 316 14.22 17.67 -7.97
CA GLN A 316 12.83 17.23 -8.02
C GLN A 316 12.56 16.05 -7.07
N TYR A 317 13.51 15.15 -6.92
CA TYR A 317 13.43 13.96 -6.06
C TYR A 317 14.68 13.83 -5.18
N PRO A 318 14.77 14.66 -4.11
CA PRO A 318 15.95 14.72 -3.25
C PRO A 318 16.16 13.47 -2.39
N GLU A 319 15.16 12.60 -2.31
CA GLU A 319 15.23 11.37 -1.54
C GLU A 319 15.03 10.14 -2.45
N PRO A 320 15.71 9.03 -2.15
CA PRO A 320 15.52 7.79 -2.93
C PRO A 320 14.14 7.17 -2.69
N TYR A 321 13.52 7.37 -1.51
CA TYR A 321 12.17 6.88 -1.21
C TYR A 321 11.12 7.91 -1.57
N ARG A 322 10.15 7.53 -2.40
CA ARG A 322 9.02 8.36 -2.79
C ARG A 322 7.82 7.52 -3.24
N TYR A 323 6.63 8.01 -3.01
CA TYR A 323 5.39 7.38 -3.48
C TYR A 323 5.32 5.86 -3.25
N GLY A 324 5.88 5.39 -2.13
CA GLY A 324 5.82 3.98 -1.70
C GLY A 324 6.88 3.06 -2.31
N PHE A 325 7.87 3.57 -3.04
CA PHE A 325 8.97 2.77 -3.59
C PHE A 325 10.33 3.48 -3.45
N TYR A 326 11.39 2.74 -3.64
CA TYR A 326 12.75 3.25 -3.70
C TYR A 326 13.21 3.33 -5.14
N SER A 327 13.76 4.48 -5.55
CA SER A 327 14.50 4.64 -6.79
C SER A 327 16.00 4.62 -6.43
N LEU A 328 16.66 3.54 -6.76
CA LEU A 328 18.08 3.27 -6.47
C LEU A 328 18.88 3.41 -7.78
N PRO A 329 20.21 3.57 -7.70
CA PRO A 329 21.00 3.81 -8.92
C PRO A 329 20.86 2.73 -10.00
N ASP A 330 20.63 1.50 -9.61
CA ASP A 330 20.60 0.31 -10.48
C ASP A 330 19.21 -0.27 -10.71
N LYS A 331 18.21 0.17 -9.96
CA LYS A 331 16.83 -0.34 -10.02
C LYS A 331 15.84 0.51 -9.27
N ASN A 332 14.57 0.22 -9.50
CA ASN A 332 13.50 0.57 -8.56
C ASN A 332 13.13 -0.63 -7.69
N ARG A 333 12.70 -0.38 -6.45
CA ARG A 333 12.43 -1.41 -5.45
C ARG A 333 11.14 -1.13 -4.68
N ILE A 334 10.29 -2.14 -4.61
CA ILE A 334 9.11 -2.19 -3.75
C ILE A 334 9.31 -3.34 -2.77
N ASN A 335 8.98 -3.16 -1.49
CA ASN A 335 9.09 -4.23 -0.50
C ASN A 335 8.07 -4.07 0.62
N GLY A 336 7.51 -5.20 1.04
CA GLY A 336 6.61 -5.26 2.16
C GLY A 336 6.64 -6.62 2.83
N GLY A 337 6.32 -6.64 4.12
CA GLY A 337 6.16 -7.87 4.88
C GLY A 337 5.14 -7.68 5.97
N PHE A 338 4.24 -8.66 6.15
CA PHE A 338 3.22 -8.63 7.17
C PHE A 338 2.71 -10.03 7.47
N PHE A 339 2.56 -10.38 8.75
CA PHE A 339 2.02 -11.67 9.18
C PHE A 339 2.63 -12.91 8.49
N GLY A 340 3.97 -12.94 8.39
CA GLY A 340 4.68 -14.08 7.81
C GLY A 340 4.68 -14.13 6.28
N GLN A 341 4.09 -13.14 5.62
CA GLN A 341 4.14 -12.98 4.18
C GLN A 341 5.11 -11.85 3.82
N VAL A 342 5.89 -12.03 2.75
CA VAL A 342 6.82 -11.03 2.23
C VAL A 342 6.60 -10.86 0.73
N PHE A 343 6.58 -9.61 0.27
CA PHE A 343 6.32 -9.27 -1.11
C PHE A 343 7.34 -8.24 -1.58
N THR A 344 8.12 -8.59 -2.61
CA THR A 344 9.24 -7.77 -3.09
C THR A 344 9.21 -7.69 -4.60
N ALA A 345 9.43 -6.49 -5.15
CA ALA A 345 9.64 -6.28 -6.57
C ALA A 345 10.92 -5.48 -6.82
N TYR A 346 11.72 -5.93 -7.79
CA TYR A 346 12.82 -5.20 -8.41
C TYR A 346 12.51 -4.96 -9.88
N PHE A 347 12.73 -3.75 -10.36
CA PHE A 347 12.46 -3.46 -11.75
C PHE A 347 13.34 -2.34 -12.33
N ASN A 348 13.61 -2.48 -13.61
CA ASN A 348 14.18 -1.49 -14.52
C ASN A 348 13.40 -1.55 -15.85
N ASP A 349 13.86 -0.88 -16.91
CA ASP A 349 13.15 -0.87 -18.20
C ASP A 349 13.10 -2.23 -18.89
N LYS A 350 14.08 -3.09 -18.61
CA LYS A 350 14.16 -4.41 -19.22
C LYS A 350 13.41 -5.48 -18.44
N TYR A 351 13.60 -5.53 -17.13
CA TYR A 351 13.06 -6.58 -16.26
C TYR A 351 12.17 -6.03 -15.16
N ILE A 352 11.09 -6.76 -14.88
CA ILE A 352 10.29 -6.65 -13.67
C ILE A 352 10.29 -8.02 -13.01
N VAL A 353 10.85 -8.13 -11.81
CA VAL A 353 10.89 -9.36 -11.02
C VAL A 353 10.06 -9.15 -9.76
N VAL A 354 9.07 -10.00 -9.52
CA VAL A 354 8.18 -9.91 -8.35
C VAL A 354 8.13 -11.27 -7.65
N LEU A 355 8.44 -11.29 -6.36
CA LEU A 355 8.33 -12.46 -5.49
C LEU A 355 7.30 -12.20 -4.39
N GLY A 356 6.27 -13.05 -4.32
CA GLY A 356 5.37 -13.14 -3.17
C GLY A 356 5.64 -14.45 -2.43
N THR A 357 5.92 -14.40 -1.12
CA THR A 357 6.11 -15.61 -0.30
C THR A 357 5.21 -15.56 0.92
N ASN A 358 4.74 -16.71 1.35
CA ASN A 358 3.95 -16.87 2.57
C ASN A 358 4.65 -17.71 3.66
N TYR A 359 5.87 -18.18 3.39
CA TYR A 359 6.72 -18.86 4.35
C TYR A 359 8.19 -18.81 3.95
N GLU A 360 9.01 -18.16 4.75
CA GLU A 360 10.46 -18.15 4.57
C GLU A 360 11.09 -19.35 5.31
N ASN A 361 11.19 -20.47 4.62
CA ASN A 361 11.72 -21.73 5.15
C ASN A 361 13.23 -21.91 4.95
N SER A 362 13.86 -21.08 4.13
CA SER A 362 15.29 -21.16 3.82
C SER A 362 16.15 -20.26 4.71
N LYS A 363 17.47 -20.42 4.63
CA LYS A 363 18.44 -19.53 5.29
C LYS A 363 18.47 -18.12 4.68
N THR A 364 17.99 -17.95 3.44
CA THR A 364 17.94 -16.69 2.73
C THR A 364 16.54 -16.07 2.83
N ASN A 365 16.46 -14.78 3.06
CA ASN A 365 15.20 -14.04 3.03
C ASN A 365 14.79 -13.69 1.57
N ASN A 366 13.58 -13.15 1.40
CA ASN A 366 13.04 -12.81 0.08
C ASN A 366 13.91 -11.79 -0.67
N GLU A 367 14.47 -10.83 0.04
CA GLU A 367 15.38 -9.83 -0.51
C GLU A 367 16.67 -10.46 -1.09
N GLN A 368 17.26 -11.43 -0.41
CA GLN A 368 18.44 -12.15 -0.91
C GLN A 368 18.12 -12.99 -2.15
N LYS A 369 16.94 -13.62 -2.18
CA LYS A 369 16.48 -14.38 -3.35
C LYS A 369 16.32 -13.52 -4.59
N ILE A 370 15.65 -12.39 -4.46
CA ILE A 370 15.43 -11.48 -5.59
C ILE A 370 16.73 -10.83 -6.05
N LYS A 371 17.67 -10.53 -5.14
CA LYS A 371 19.02 -10.06 -5.49
C LYS A 371 19.77 -11.07 -6.34
N HIS A 372 19.79 -12.34 -5.95
CA HIS A 372 20.42 -13.40 -6.72
C HIS A 372 19.79 -13.51 -8.12
N ILE A 373 18.46 -13.52 -8.22
CA ILE A 373 17.77 -13.53 -9.50
C ILE A 373 18.18 -12.32 -10.35
N TYR A 374 18.09 -11.12 -9.79
CA TYR A 374 18.24 -9.87 -10.52
C TYR A 374 19.69 -9.62 -10.98
N TYR A 375 20.66 -9.84 -10.08
CA TYR A 375 22.07 -9.55 -10.37
C TYR A 375 22.82 -10.74 -10.94
N ASP A 376 22.68 -11.93 -10.34
CA ASP A 376 23.54 -13.06 -10.69
C ASP A 376 22.99 -13.85 -11.87
N ILE A 377 21.65 -13.97 -12.02
CA ILE A 377 21.04 -14.70 -13.14
C ILE A 377 20.74 -13.74 -14.30
N LEU A 378 19.96 -12.67 -14.04
CA LEU A 378 19.50 -11.75 -15.10
C LEU A 378 20.53 -10.66 -15.46
N LYS A 379 21.67 -10.56 -14.72
CA LYS A 379 22.81 -9.64 -14.98
C LYS A 379 22.39 -8.15 -15.04
N GLN A 380 21.54 -7.71 -14.11
CA GLN A 380 21.04 -6.35 -14.05
C GLN A 380 21.81 -5.50 -13.00
N ASP A 381 23.11 -5.32 -13.16
CA ASP A 381 24.03 -4.60 -12.27
C ASP A 381 24.46 -3.21 -12.79
N GLY A 382 24.04 -2.86 -14.00
CA GLY A 382 24.37 -1.60 -14.65
C GLY A 382 23.60 -0.39 -14.07
N PRO A 383 24.08 0.84 -14.28
CA PRO A 383 23.38 2.05 -13.88
C PRO A 383 22.06 2.18 -14.64
N TYR A 384 20.99 2.41 -13.89
CA TYR A 384 19.63 2.55 -14.43
C TYR A 384 19.06 3.95 -14.22
N ASN A 385 19.25 4.49 -13.03
CA ASN A 385 18.70 5.79 -12.65
C ASN A 385 19.76 6.89 -12.69
N ILE A 386 19.33 8.10 -13.07
CA ILE A 386 20.15 9.29 -12.98
C ILE A 386 20.29 9.67 -11.51
N VAL A 387 21.52 9.67 -11.02
CA VAL A 387 21.86 10.12 -9.67
C VAL A 387 22.68 11.37 -9.80
N ASP A 388 22.16 12.51 -9.35
CA ASP A 388 22.94 13.74 -9.30
C ASP A 388 23.91 13.65 -8.10
N GLN A 389 25.22 13.59 -8.39
CA GLN A 389 26.26 13.47 -7.36
C GLN A 389 26.51 14.76 -6.57
N LYS A 390 25.71 15.81 -6.78
CA LYS A 390 25.88 17.12 -6.16
C LYS A 390 25.07 17.36 -4.88
N TYR A 391 24.42 16.34 -4.32
CA TYR A 391 23.65 16.48 -3.08
C TYR A 391 24.11 15.49 -2.01
#